data_ea9a5805074e0c707c1f8a7f16ad6761
#
_entry.id   ea9a5805074e0c707c1f8a7f16ad6761
#
_cell.length_a   1.000
_cell.length_b   1.000
_cell.length_c   1.000
_cell.angle_alpha   90.00
_cell.angle_beta   90.00
_cell.angle_gamma   90.00
#
_symmetry.space_group_name_H-M   'P 1'
#
loop_
_entity.id
_entity.type
_entity.pdbx_description
1 polymer ?
#
loop_
_entity_poly.entity_id
_entity_poly.type
_entity_poly.pdbx_seq_one_letter_code
_entity_poly.pdbx_strand_id
1 'polypeptide(L)'
;MAFTFTADSVLASRAGRQVGVAGEALTAGLFVYQNGDGLLFRASSAAAPSAAVRGITLSAAAIGQPVVYSTGGPIQVQDDAFDGEGELLVLSTAGKCQTHADIDAEVLTIIGWTLGTDSFELSIGATGLTAPALPEEV
;
A
#
# COMPACT_ATOMS: atom_id res chain seq x y z
N MET A 1 -10.54 -9.36 1.26
CA MET A 1 -10.38 -9.09 -0.19
C MET A 1 -9.48 -7.88 -0.39
N ALA A 2 -8.50 -7.97 -1.29
CA ALA A 2 -7.59 -6.87 -1.55
C ALA A 2 -8.26 -5.82 -2.42
N PHE A 3 -7.96 -4.55 -2.13
CA PHE A 3 -8.45 -3.41 -2.90
C PHE A 3 -7.52 -3.15 -4.09
N THR A 4 -8.10 -2.85 -5.23
CA THR A 4 -7.38 -2.44 -6.44
C THR A 4 -7.78 -1.01 -6.76
N PHE A 5 -6.80 -0.12 -6.87
CA PHE A 5 -7.06 1.29 -7.15
C PHE A 5 -6.92 1.57 -8.64
N THR A 6 -7.83 2.41 -9.16
CA THR A 6 -7.77 2.88 -10.54
C THR A 6 -6.62 3.88 -10.66
N ALA A 7 -5.67 3.60 -11.55
CA ALA A 7 -4.43 4.38 -11.65
C ALA A 7 -4.69 5.89 -11.84
N ASP A 8 -5.65 6.25 -12.66
CA ASP A 8 -5.93 7.66 -12.97
C ASP A 8 -6.54 8.43 -11.82
N SER A 9 -7.08 7.75 -10.80
CA SER A 9 -7.75 8.40 -9.69
C SER A 9 -6.90 8.54 -8.44
N VAL A 10 -5.68 8.02 -8.43
CA VAL A 10 -4.82 8.08 -7.25
C VAL A 10 -4.16 9.45 -7.15
N LEU A 11 -4.52 10.22 -6.12
CA LEU A 11 -4.02 11.57 -5.91
C LEU A 11 -3.52 11.72 -4.48
N ALA A 12 -2.45 12.50 -4.31
CA ALA A 12 -1.87 12.79 -3.01
C ALA A 12 -1.41 14.24 -2.95
N SER A 13 -1.26 14.78 -1.74
CA SER A 13 -0.69 16.11 -1.55
C SER A 13 0.80 16.09 -1.95
N ARG A 14 1.36 17.28 -2.18
CA ARG A 14 2.79 17.39 -2.50
C ARG A 14 3.69 17.00 -1.33
N ALA A 15 3.22 17.21 -0.12
CA ALA A 15 3.96 16.78 1.06
C ALA A 15 4.08 15.25 1.06
N GLY A 16 5.29 14.76 1.29
CA GLY A 16 5.55 13.32 1.28
C GLY A 16 5.80 12.71 -0.10
N ARG A 17 5.71 13.49 -1.19
CA ARG A 17 6.06 12.97 -2.51
C ARG A 17 7.56 12.81 -2.66
N GLN A 18 7.96 11.68 -3.20
CA GLN A 18 9.36 11.37 -3.49
C GLN A 18 9.47 10.69 -4.85
N VAL A 19 10.68 10.63 -5.36
CA VAL A 19 10.97 9.97 -6.63
C VAL A 19 11.93 8.81 -6.35
N GLY A 20 11.62 7.66 -6.87
CA GLY A 20 12.47 6.48 -6.81
C GLY A 20 12.68 5.90 -8.20
N VAL A 21 13.33 4.75 -8.28
CA VAL A 21 13.57 4.03 -9.53
C VAL A 21 12.84 2.70 -9.47
N ALA A 22 12.04 2.41 -10.49
CA ALA A 22 11.28 1.18 -10.55
C ALA A 22 12.21 -0.02 -10.84
N GLY A 23 12.09 -1.07 -10.04
CA GLY A 23 12.80 -2.33 -10.25
C GLY A 23 12.00 -3.33 -11.07
N GLU A 24 10.72 -3.01 -11.31
CA GLU A 24 9.81 -3.77 -12.17
C GLU A 24 8.79 -2.81 -12.74
N ALA A 25 7.99 -3.24 -13.69
CA ALA A 25 6.93 -2.39 -14.23
C ALA A 25 5.90 -2.08 -13.15
N LEU A 26 5.62 -0.79 -12.94
CA LEU A 26 4.70 -0.32 -11.91
C LEU A 26 3.64 0.58 -12.53
N THR A 27 2.44 0.54 -11.96
CA THR A 27 1.37 1.50 -12.27
C THR A 27 1.09 2.33 -11.02
N ALA A 28 0.31 3.40 -11.14
CA ALA A 28 -0.09 4.19 -9.98
C ALA A 28 -1.04 3.38 -9.09
N GLY A 29 -0.97 3.65 -7.78
CA GLY A 29 -1.85 3.01 -6.82
C GLY A 29 -1.34 1.71 -6.23
N LEU A 30 -0.06 1.43 -6.36
CA LEU A 30 0.57 0.23 -5.79
C LEU A 30 1.44 0.59 -4.60
N PHE A 31 1.35 -0.18 -3.53
CA PHE A 31 2.27 -0.07 -2.41
C PHE A 31 3.59 -0.74 -2.78
N VAL A 32 4.69 -0.08 -2.49
CA VAL A 32 6.02 -0.53 -2.91
C VAL A 32 6.97 -0.59 -1.74
N TYR A 33 7.98 -1.47 -1.85
CA TYR A 33 9.12 -1.50 -0.93
C TYR A 33 10.40 -1.25 -1.71
N GLN A 34 11.45 -0.83 -1.01
CA GLN A 34 12.75 -0.59 -1.62
C GLN A 34 13.70 -1.75 -1.27
N ASN A 35 14.32 -2.35 -2.28
CA ASN A 35 15.27 -3.44 -2.04
C ASN A 35 16.66 -2.90 -1.68
N GLY A 36 17.62 -3.81 -1.48
CA GLY A 36 19.00 -3.44 -1.12
C GLY A 36 19.73 -2.63 -2.17
N ASP A 37 19.29 -2.66 -3.42
CA ASP A 37 19.90 -1.88 -4.52
C ASP A 37 19.21 -0.52 -4.72
N GLY A 38 18.25 -0.18 -3.87
CA GLY A 38 17.53 1.07 -3.96
C GLY A 38 16.40 1.09 -4.96
N LEU A 39 15.99 -0.06 -5.50
CA LEU A 39 14.92 -0.16 -6.49
C LEU A 39 13.59 -0.45 -5.81
N LEU A 40 12.51 0.03 -6.43
CA LEU A 40 11.16 -0.13 -5.90
C LEU A 40 10.45 -1.31 -6.58
N PHE A 41 9.84 -2.15 -5.75
CA PHE A 41 9.06 -3.32 -6.17
C PHE A 41 7.72 -3.31 -5.46
N ARG A 42 6.73 -4.01 -6.02
CA ARG A 42 5.43 -4.17 -5.37
C ARG A 42 5.61 -4.84 -4.02
N ALA A 43 5.07 -4.23 -2.99
CA ALA A 43 5.12 -4.77 -1.64
C ALA A 43 4.21 -5.99 -1.51
N SER A 44 4.55 -6.87 -0.58
CA SER A 44 3.76 -8.08 -0.33
C SER A 44 3.84 -8.44 1.15
N SER A 45 2.71 -8.84 1.70
CA SER A 45 2.62 -9.35 3.07
C SER A 45 3.15 -10.77 3.23
N ALA A 46 3.58 -11.41 2.15
CA ALA A 46 4.03 -12.81 2.19
C ALA A 46 5.34 -13.00 2.94
N ALA A 47 6.22 -11.99 2.98
CA ALA A 47 7.51 -12.08 3.64
C ALA A 47 7.94 -10.74 4.20
N ALA A 48 8.73 -10.76 5.30
CA ALA A 48 9.13 -9.54 6.00
C ALA A 48 9.84 -8.52 5.11
N PRO A 49 10.82 -8.89 4.26
CA PRO A 49 11.50 -7.88 3.44
C PRO A 49 10.58 -7.14 2.48
N SER A 50 9.63 -7.84 1.85
CA SER A 50 8.69 -7.23 0.91
C SER A 50 7.51 -6.56 1.60
N ALA A 51 7.33 -6.76 2.90
CA ALA A 51 6.27 -6.12 3.67
C ALA A 51 6.68 -4.75 4.24
N ALA A 52 7.93 -4.34 4.07
CA ALA A 52 8.42 -3.04 4.56
C ALA A 52 8.04 -1.94 3.57
N VAL A 53 6.79 -1.53 3.60
CA VAL A 53 6.22 -0.57 2.66
C VAL A 53 6.93 0.78 2.76
N ARG A 54 7.33 1.33 1.61
CA ARG A 54 7.92 2.66 1.50
C ARG A 54 6.87 3.73 1.22
N GLY A 55 5.88 3.39 0.41
CA GLY A 55 4.81 4.32 0.04
C GLY A 55 3.91 3.75 -1.03
N ILE A 56 3.06 4.62 -1.59
CA ILE A 56 2.15 4.28 -2.68
C ILE A 56 2.57 5.02 -3.94
N THR A 57 2.61 4.33 -5.08
CA THR A 57 2.97 4.96 -6.36
C THR A 57 1.90 5.93 -6.83
N LEU A 58 2.34 7.04 -7.41
CA LEU A 58 1.46 8.06 -7.99
C LEU A 58 1.61 8.15 -9.51
N SER A 59 2.56 7.43 -10.08
CA SER A 59 2.79 7.43 -11.53
C SER A 59 3.16 6.02 -11.99
N ALA A 60 3.03 5.79 -13.30
CA ALA A 60 3.50 4.55 -13.91
C ALA A 60 4.99 4.66 -14.25
N ALA A 61 5.68 3.53 -14.25
CA ALA A 61 7.08 3.47 -14.66
C ALA A 61 7.40 2.08 -15.20
N ALA A 62 8.21 2.02 -16.24
CA ALA A 62 8.82 0.77 -16.68
C ALA A 62 10.07 0.49 -15.83
N ILE A 63 10.58 -0.72 -15.91
CA ILE A 63 11.79 -1.10 -15.19
C ILE A 63 12.93 -0.12 -15.49
N GLY A 64 13.60 0.37 -14.45
CA GLY A 64 14.70 1.32 -14.57
C GLY A 64 14.29 2.78 -14.72
N GLN A 65 13.00 3.08 -14.79
CA GLN A 65 12.49 4.46 -14.94
C GLN A 65 12.15 5.08 -13.59
N PRO A 66 12.17 6.44 -13.51
CA PRO A 66 11.72 7.12 -12.29
C PRO A 66 10.23 6.90 -12.04
N VAL A 67 9.88 6.75 -10.77
CA VAL A 67 8.50 6.64 -10.33
C VAL A 67 8.27 7.59 -9.16
N VAL A 68 7.15 8.32 -9.19
CA VAL A 68 6.75 9.20 -8.09
C VAL A 68 5.90 8.39 -7.12
N TYR A 69 6.18 8.53 -5.82
CA TYR A 69 5.40 7.86 -4.79
C TYR A 69 5.20 8.80 -3.59
N SER A 70 4.17 8.52 -2.79
CA SER A 70 3.88 9.27 -1.56
C SER A 70 4.18 8.38 -0.36
N THR A 71 4.79 8.98 0.67
CA THR A 71 5.15 8.29 1.91
C THR A 71 4.16 8.53 3.04
N GLY A 72 3.17 9.38 2.87
CA GLY A 72 2.20 9.66 3.92
C GLY A 72 1.16 10.69 3.51
N GLY A 73 0.18 10.88 4.39
CA GLY A 73 -0.89 11.86 4.22
C GLY A 73 -2.13 11.29 3.57
N PRO A 74 -3.14 12.13 3.31
CA PRO A 74 -4.38 11.68 2.67
C PRO A 74 -4.13 11.27 1.22
N ILE A 75 -4.69 10.14 0.83
CA ILE A 75 -4.61 9.61 -0.53
C ILE A 75 -6.04 9.48 -1.06
N GLN A 76 -6.31 10.08 -2.20
CA GLN A 76 -7.59 9.94 -2.87
C GLN A 76 -7.51 8.85 -3.93
N VAL A 77 -8.55 8.04 -4.01
CA VAL A 77 -8.68 6.93 -4.98
C VAL A 77 -10.03 7.03 -5.66
N GLN A 78 -10.42 6.01 -6.44
CA GLN A 78 -11.69 6.02 -7.14
C GLN A 78 -12.88 6.00 -6.18
N ASP A 79 -14.03 6.48 -6.65
CA ASP A 79 -15.27 6.44 -5.87
C ASP A 79 -15.62 5.01 -5.49
N ASP A 80 -16.21 4.85 -4.31
CA ASP A 80 -16.67 3.56 -3.79
C ASP A 80 -15.56 2.49 -3.64
N ALA A 81 -14.31 2.92 -3.50
CA ALA A 81 -13.22 1.98 -3.23
C ALA A 81 -13.36 1.29 -1.88
N PHE A 82 -13.92 1.99 -0.90
CA PHE A 82 -14.09 1.50 0.48
C PHE A 82 -15.55 1.57 0.89
N ASP A 83 -15.90 0.81 1.94
CA ASP A 83 -17.27 0.78 2.46
C ASP A 83 -17.61 2.00 3.31
N GLY A 84 -16.61 2.66 3.89
CA GLY A 84 -16.83 3.81 4.74
C GLY A 84 -15.54 4.26 5.41
N GLU A 85 -15.68 5.12 6.41
CA GLU A 85 -14.54 5.67 7.15
C GLU A 85 -14.13 4.80 8.32
N GLY A 86 -12.89 4.98 8.77
CA GLY A 86 -12.42 4.40 10.02
C GLY A 86 -11.99 2.95 9.96
N GLU A 87 -11.95 2.33 8.77
CA GLU A 87 -11.46 0.96 8.63
C GLU A 87 -9.94 0.94 8.57
N LEU A 88 -9.32 0.06 9.36
CA LEU A 88 -7.88 -0.12 9.34
C LEU A 88 -7.46 -0.88 8.07
N LEU A 89 -6.51 -0.33 7.35
CA LEU A 89 -5.97 -0.94 6.13
C LEU A 89 -4.59 -1.54 6.41
N VAL A 90 -4.36 -2.73 5.89
CA VAL A 90 -3.09 -3.43 6.00
C VAL A 90 -2.63 -3.89 4.62
N LEU A 91 -1.33 -4.18 4.50
CA LEU A 91 -0.75 -4.63 3.25
C LEU A 91 -1.27 -6.02 2.88
N SER A 92 -1.59 -6.21 1.61
CA SER A 92 -1.88 -7.50 1.01
C SER A 92 -0.74 -7.89 0.07
N THR A 93 -1.01 -8.68 -0.96
CA THR A 93 0.00 -9.11 -1.93
C THR A 93 -0.04 -8.23 -3.18
N ALA A 94 1.03 -8.28 -3.98
CA ALA A 94 1.13 -7.60 -5.28
C ALA A 94 0.88 -6.08 -5.20
N GLY A 95 1.31 -5.44 -4.11
CA GLY A 95 1.20 -3.98 -3.94
C GLY A 95 -0.20 -3.49 -3.60
N LYS A 96 -1.08 -4.36 -3.13
CA LYS A 96 -2.46 -4.02 -2.76
C LYS A 96 -2.62 -3.93 -1.25
N CYS A 97 -3.73 -3.37 -0.80
CA CYS A 97 -4.09 -3.37 0.62
C CYS A 97 -5.44 -4.07 0.84
N GLN A 98 -5.71 -4.38 2.08
CA GLN A 98 -6.95 -5.05 2.49
C GLN A 98 -7.35 -4.53 3.86
N THR A 99 -8.58 -4.84 4.32
CA THR A 99 -8.98 -4.49 5.67
C THR A 99 -8.27 -5.41 6.66
N HIS A 100 -8.08 -4.92 7.88
CA HIS A 100 -7.47 -5.69 8.95
C HIS A 100 -8.19 -7.02 9.19
N ALA A 101 -9.51 -7.05 8.99
CA ALA A 101 -10.30 -8.25 9.22
C ALA A 101 -9.97 -9.39 8.24
N ASP A 102 -9.39 -9.07 7.09
CA ASP A 102 -9.07 -10.05 6.05
C ASP A 102 -7.66 -10.64 6.18
N ILE A 103 -6.82 -10.12 7.07
CA ILE A 103 -5.44 -10.60 7.21
C ILE A 103 -5.40 -11.95 7.90
N ASP A 104 -4.58 -12.86 7.42
CA ASP A 104 -4.45 -14.20 7.96
C ASP A 104 -3.03 -14.73 7.73
N ALA A 105 -2.28 -14.93 8.82
CA ALA A 105 -0.93 -15.51 8.81
C ALA A 105 0.08 -14.76 7.92
N GLU A 106 -0.19 -13.48 7.65
CA GLU A 106 0.67 -12.63 6.82
C GLU A 106 1.51 -11.73 7.72
N VAL A 107 2.60 -11.21 7.16
CA VAL A 107 3.39 -10.20 7.87
C VAL A 107 2.55 -8.93 7.99
N LEU A 108 2.38 -8.44 9.20
CA LEU A 108 1.52 -7.29 9.47
C LEU A 108 2.25 -5.98 9.15
N THR A 109 1.74 -5.26 8.18
CA THR A 109 2.15 -3.88 7.89
C THR A 109 0.92 -3.01 7.82
N ILE A 110 0.84 -2.04 8.71
CA ILE A 110 -0.28 -1.11 8.75
C ILE A 110 -0.06 -0.08 7.64
N ILE A 111 -1.08 0.10 6.79
CA ILE A 111 -1.08 1.11 5.74
C ILE A 111 -1.68 2.41 6.26
N GLY A 112 -2.76 2.33 7.03
CA GLY A 112 -3.48 3.47 7.54
C GLY A 112 -4.93 3.13 7.76
N TRP A 113 -5.81 4.10 7.54
CA TRP A 113 -7.26 3.90 7.75
C TRP A 113 -8.05 4.68 6.73
N THR A 114 -9.27 4.21 6.45
CA THR A 114 -10.15 4.86 5.49
C THR A 114 -10.70 6.16 6.07
N LEU A 115 -10.78 7.19 5.21
CA LEU A 115 -11.36 8.49 5.55
C LEU A 115 -12.79 8.62 5.00
N GLY A 116 -13.14 7.78 4.05
CA GLY A 116 -14.43 7.76 3.40
C GLY A 116 -14.45 6.67 2.36
N THR A 117 -15.38 6.73 1.42
CA THR A 117 -15.49 5.70 0.38
C THR A 117 -14.44 5.83 -0.71
N ASP A 118 -13.78 6.98 -0.83
CA ASP A 118 -12.86 7.28 -1.92
C ASP A 118 -11.49 7.78 -1.45
N SER A 119 -11.18 7.68 -0.16
CA SER A 119 -9.90 8.18 0.35
C SER A 119 -9.48 7.46 1.62
N PHE A 120 -8.17 7.49 1.88
CA PHE A 120 -7.61 6.94 3.10
C PHE A 120 -6.41 7.77 3.56
N GLU A 121 -6.10 7.67 4.84
CA GLU A 121 -4.90 8.28 5.41
C GLU A 121 -3.76 7.27 5.31
N LEU A 122 -2.69 7.65 4.64
CA LEU A 122 -1.49 6.82 4.55
C LEU A 122 -0.61 7.09 5.76
N SER A 123 -0.52 6.10 6.65
CA SER A 123 0.29 6.18 7.86
C SER A 123 0.93 4.81 8.10
N ILE A 124 2.06 4.60 7.46
CA ILE A 124 2.70 3.30 7.39
C ILE A 124 3.30 2.91 8.74
N GLY A 125 2.95 1.71 9.22
CA GLY A 125 3.52 1.15 10.43
C GLY A 125 3.94 -0.29 10.21
N ALA A 126 5.23 -0.50 9.89
CA ALA A 126 5.76 -1.84 9.73
C ALA A 126 6.06 -2.43 11.11
N THR A 127 5.43 -3.56 11.43
CA THR A 127 5.63 -4.21 12.73
C THR A 127 6.73 -5.26 12.69
N GLY A 128 7.02 -5.83 11.52
CA GLY A 128 7.93 -6.97 11.38
C GLY A 128 7.37 -8.26 11.94
N LEU A 129 6.15 -8.25 12.44
CA LEU A 129 5.52 -9.41 13.04
C LEU A 129 4.60 -10.08 12.02
N THR A 130 4.50 -11.40 12.13
CA THR A 130 3.52 -12.16 11.36
C THR A 130 2.20 -12.14 12.09
N ALA A 131 1.14 -11.73 11.40
CA ALA A 131 -0.19 -11.76 11.96
C ALA A 131 -0.58 -13.21 12.25
N PRO A 132 -1.23 -13.48 13.38
CA PRO A 132 -1.75 -14.82 13.64
C PRO A 132 -2.86 -15.16 12.65
N ALA A 133 -3.10 -16.46 12.47
CA ALA A 133 -4.27 -16.88 11.72
C ALA A 133 -5.52 -16.27 12.34
N LEU A 134 -6.50 -15.94 11.51
CA LEU A 134 -7.75 -15.36 12.00
C LEU A 134 -8.35 -16.29 13.06
N PRO A 135 -8.79 -15.76 14.19
CA PRO A 135 -9.35 -16.59 15.24
C PRO A 135 -10.63 -17.24 14.75
N GLU A 136 -10.90 -18.43 15.27
CA GLU A 136 -12.19 -19.03 15.04
C GLU A 136 -13.26 -18.18 15.70
N GLU A 137 -14.45 -18.22 15.13
CA GLU A 137 -15.55 -17.44 15.64
C GLU A 137 -15.83 -17.78 17.09
N VAL A 138 -15.90 -16.78 17.91
CA VAL A 138 -16.20 -16.95 19.33
C VAL A 138 -17.55 -16.41 19.67
#